data_e21cd6ba9fc1abc0354592ad1933d521
#
_entry.id   e21cd6ba9fc1abc0354592ad1933d521
#
_cell.length_a   1.000
_cell.length_b   1.000
_cell.length_c   1.000
_cell.angle_alpha   90.00
_cell.angle_beta   90.00
_cell.angle_gamma   90.00
#
_symmetry.space_group_name_H-M   'P 1'
#
loop_
_entity.id
_entity.type
_entity.pdbx_description
1 polymer ?
#
loop_
_entity_poly.entity_id
_entity_poly.type
_entity_poly.pdbx_seq_one_letter_code
_entity_poly.pdbx_strand_id
1 'polypeptide(L)'
;MRAISARQRATAVASAAALILGTVLVSGVSPASAATTPKTGGILTFLEHEPRLDHLDPSRIYTGRDLAFMNSFHTRTLVAYNPVPGNAGANIVPDLATNTGIPSNEAKTWKFTLRPGTKFEDGVAITCEHVQYGVSRVFATDVITGGPAYLQAWLDIPKDKDGNSIYTGPYKNTPAGVKAFKKAVACSSDNRTITFNLNKSVADFNYLGTYGVISPVQAKKDKGDKYDLNPQATGPYKIAENSKTQLKLVRNKYWSKASDPVRTPYPDEVVIQFGLDEEVIDQIILEDTLPTAMNFGGPLPSNKDKFFSDPSLAKRRMNNSDPYAIYLAFNVKAMPCKEVREAMYYARDAKALLDYAGGPKFAGSYATGVISPLVADDYAPTKVVGPGSPDFMPEGNVAKAKALLETAKTKCPADYKKATEDGITFDVRQSATLNDTIPINEAAYARVGIKVKWNIISSGYYSTIMDPAKQKDISASGWGADWANASTVIPELFASFGGFNLSQNSDDPNYKKFEDKVNLAMKTTDRKKQAAMWKQLDAEAMKNFWVLPTTFGKAQEVWGSQLANVFFWVPQGNPAYGKIWINN
;
A
#
# COMPACT_ATOMS: atom_id res chain seq x y z
N MET A 1 28.36 53.20 -40.28
CA MET A 1 29.83 53.33 -40.42
C MET A 1 30.46 52.82 -39.14
N ARG A 2 31.36 51.80 -39.31
CA ARG A 2 32.54 51.47 -38.51
C ARG A 2 32.33 51.39 -37.00
N ALA A 3 32.33 50.22 -36.32
CA ALA A 3 33.39 49.20 -36.22
C ALA A 3 34.45 49.49 -35.12
N ILE A 4 34.75 48.45 -34.32
CA ILE A 4 36.02 48.18 -33.61
C ILE A 4 36.09 48.73 -32.17
N SER A 5 36.46 48.08 -31.16
CA SER A 5 36.96 46.76 -30.71
C SER A 5 37.56 46.90 -29.30
N ALA A 6 37.35 45.91 -28.48
CA ALA A 6 38.32 45.15 -27.67
C ALA A 6 39.25 45.82 -26.63
N ARG A 7 39.28 45.16 -25.50
CA ARG A 7 40.42 44.80 -24.63
C ARG A 7 40.78 45.61 -23.37
N GLN A 8 40.54 44.95 -22.26
CA GLN A 8 41.54 44.58 -21.23
C GLN A 8 41.90 45.52 -20.07
N ARG A 9 41.85 44.85 -18.88
CA ARG A 9 42.71 44.85 -17.68
C ARG A 9 42.23 45.66 -16.48
N ALA A 10 41.83 44.85 -15.50
CA ALA A 10 42.37 44.69 -14.15
C ALA A 10 43.04 45.90 -13.47
N THR A 11 42.55 46.25 -12.29
CA THR A 11 43.36 46.33 -11.06
C THR A 11 42.47 46.53 -9.83
N ALA A 12 42.89 45.93 -8.73
CA ALA A 12 42.32 45.92 -7.39
C ALA A 12 42.52 47.25 -6.66
N VAL A 13 41.72 47.47 -5.59
CA VAL A 13 42.13 47.87 -4.23
C VAL A 13 40.90 48.14 -3.35
N ALA A 14 40.66 47.32 -2.39
CA ALA A 14 40.56 47.39 -0.93
C ALA A 14 39.61 48.39 -0.23
N SER A 15 38.85 47.82 0.67
CA SER A 15 38.49 48.26 2.02
C SER A 15 37.31 49.20 2.23
N ALA A 16 36.24 48.68 2.83
CA ALA A 16 35.66 49.18 4.08
C ALA A 16 34.66 48.17 4.66
N ALA A 17 34.89 47.84 5.92
CA ALA A 17 34.08 46.93 6.72
C ALA A 17 32.75 47.57 7.13
N ALA A 18 31.66 46.82 7.01
CA ALA A 18 30.45 47.05 7.78
C ALA A 18 29.97 45.68 8.35
N LEU A 19 30.04 45.56 9.66
CA LEU A 19 29.48 44.43 10.43
C LEU A 19 27.96 44.42 10.29
N ILE A 20 27.44 43.36 9.68
CA ILE A 20 26.06 42.95 9.87
C ILE A 20 26.10 41.57 10.50
N LEU A 21 25.67 41.48 11.78
CA LEU A 21 25.41 40.23 12.47
C LEU A 21 24.25 39.53 11.76
N GLY A 22 24.58 38.60 10.88
CA GLY A 22 23.66 37.64 10.35
C GLY A 22 23.73 36.38 11.22
N THR A 23 22.66 36.05 11.95
CA THR A 23 22.49 34.79 12.63
C THR A 23 22.54 33.66 11.61
N VAL A 24 23.67 32.98 11.56
CA VAL A 24 23.81 31.72 10.82
C VAL A 24 22.99 30.67 11.58
N LEU A 25 21.83 30.32 11.06
CA LEU A 25 21.15 29.07 11.38
C LEU A 25 22.08 27.94 10.94
N VAL A 26 22.83 27.41 11.86
CA VAL A 26 23.56 26.16 11.69
C VAL A 26 22.48 25.07 11.57
N SER A 27 22.14 24.73 10.33
CA SER A 27 21.45 23.49 10.03
C SER A 27 22.34 22.37 10.57
N GLY A 28 21.93 21.75 11.67
CA GLY A 28 22.61 20.60 12.26
C GLY A 28 22.75 19.50 11.20
N VAL A 29 23.92 19.41 10.60
CA VAL A 29 24.34 18.21 9.88
C VAL A 29 24.49 17.16 10.96
N SER A 30 23.50 16.29 11.08
CA SER A 30 23.65 15.08 11.88
C SER A 30 24.93 14.38 11.43
N PRO A 31 25.82 13.98 12.35
CA PRO A 31 27.02 13.27 11.96
C PRO A 31 26.61 12.04 11.18
N ALA A 32 27.09 11.90 9.94
CA ALA A 32 26.96 10.69 9.16
C ALA A 32 27.48 9.55 10.05
N SER A 33 26.58 8.67 10.48
CA SER A 33 26.96 7.45 11.20
C SER A 33 28.01 6.75 10.34
N ALA A 34 29.17 6.47 10.91
CA ALA A 34 30.23 5.77 10.20
C ALA A 34 29.61 4.54 9.52
N ALA A 35 29.74 4.44 8.19
CA ALA A 35 29.14 3.37 7.42
C ALA A 35 29.77 2.06 7.92
N THR A 36 29.04 1.31 8.73
CA THR A 36 29.45 -0.01 9.17
C THR A 36 29.47 -0.92 7.94
N THR A 37 30.59 -1.59 7.72
CA THR A 37 30.72 -2.54 6.59
C THR A 37 29.68 -3.64 6.77
N PRO A 38 28.85 -3.91 5.74
CA PRO A 38 27.84 -4.95 5.81
C PRO A 38 28.46 -6.32 6.12
N LYS A 39 27.88 -7.02 7.09
CA LYS A 39 28.29 -8.38 7.46
C LYS A 39 27.36 -9.40 6.87
N THR A 40 27.85 -10.61 6.66
CA THR A 40 27.05 -11.78 6.25
C THR A 40 27.08 -12.81 7.36
N GLY A 41 25.99 -13.58 7.46
CA GLY A 41 25.85 -14.64 8.46
C GLY A 41 24.76 -14.39 9.48
N GLY A 42 24.52 -15.38 10.32
CA GLY A 42 23.52 -15.34 11.38
C GLY A 42 22.06 -15.56 10.91
N ILE A 43 21.16 -15.50 11.88
CA ILE A 43 19.72 -15.69 11.67
C ILE A 43 19.00 -14.36 11.93
N LEU A 44 18.33 -13.83 10.91
CA LEU A 44 17.42 -12.70 11.05
C LEU A 44 16.05 -13.24 11.45
N THR A 45 15.55 -12.83 12.62
CA THR A 45 14.28 -13.29 13.15
C THR A 45 13.24 -12.18 13.13
N PHE A 46 12.03 -12.50 12.69
CA PHE A 46 10.84 -11.67 12.81
C PHE A 46 9.90 -12.30 13.82
N LEU A 47 9.35 -11.49 14.73
CA LEU A 47 8.40 -11.92 15.74
C LEU A 47 7.01 -11.43 15.34
N GLU A 48 6.06 -12.36 15.22
CA GLU A 48 4.73 -12.09 14.67
C GLU A 48 3.64 -12.69 15.56
N HIS A 49 2.60 -11.91 15.83
CA HIS A 49 1.44 -12.39 16.61
C HIS A 49 0.44 -13.18 15.73
N GLU A 50 0.35 -12.85 14.46
CA GLU A 50 -0.52 -13.59 13.54
C GLU A 50 -0.03 -15.04 13.38
N PRO A 51 -0.95 -15.99 13.12
CA PRO A 51 -0.58 -17.41 13.00
C PRO A 51 0.15 -17.75 11.71
N ARG A 52 0.20 -16.84 10.75
CA ARG A 52 0.88 -16.99 9.44
C ARG A 52 0.85 -15.69 8.65
N LEU A 53 1.63 -15.59 7.56
CA LEU A 53 1.40 -14.61 6.51
C LEU A 53 0.09 -14.90 5.77
N ASP A 54 -0.57 -13.88 5.23
CA ASP A 54 -1.82 -14.06 4.49
C ASP A 54 -1.63 -15.00 3.30
N HIS A 55 -0.61 -14.75 2.49
CA HIS A 55 -0.26 -15.55 1.32
C HIS A 55 1.24 -15.59 1.07
N LEU A 56 1.73 -16.74 0.57
CA LEU A 56 3.10 -16.90 0.05
C LEU A 56 3.10 -16.98 -1.49
N ASP A 57 1.98 -17.36 -2.10
CA ASP A 57 1.81 -17.44 -3.55
C ASP A 57 1.92 -16.04 -4.18
N PRO A 58 2.89 -15.81 -5.09
CA PRO A 58 3.08 -14.49 -5.70
C PRO A 58 1.85 -13.96 -6.44
N SER A 59 0.94 -14.84 -6.91
CA SER A 59 -0.30 -14.44 -7.56
C SER A 59 -1.36 -13.93 -6.58
N ARG A 60 -1.21 -14.16 -5.28
CA ARG A 60 -2.20 -13.90 -4.23
C ARG A 60 -1.77 -12.82 -3.23
N ILE A 61 -0.46 -12.63 -3.03
CA ILE A 61 0.07 -11.63 -2.08
C ILE A 61 -0.37 -10.23 -2.48
N TYR A 62 -1.02 -9.52 -1.55
CA TYR A 62 -1.43 -8.13 -1.77
C TYR A 62 -1.25 -7.23 -0.52
N THR A 63 -1.04 -7.78 0.67
CA THR A 63 -0.71 -6.97 1.85
C THR A 63 0.71 -6.42 1.72
N GLY A 64 0.90 -5.11 1.97
CA GLY A 64 2.18 -4.43 1.74
C GLY A 64 3.35 -5.05 2.51
N ARG A 65 3.13 -5.46 3.77
CA ARG A 65 4.14 -6.09 4.63
C ARG A 65 4.61 -7.44 4.06
N ASP A 66 3.69 -8.31 3.72
CA ASP A 66 4.01 -9.65 3.21
C ASP A 66 4.67 -9.56 1.82
N LEU A 67 4.20 -8.62 0.98
CA LEU A 67 4.81 -8.32 -0.32
C LEU A 67 6.26 -7.82 -0.16
N ALA A 68 6.51 -6.87 0.77
CA ALA A 68 7.84 -6.36 1.06
C ALA A 68 8.78 -7.48 1.55
N PHE A 69 8.29 -8.38 2.42
CA PHE A 69 9.04 -9.53 2.92
C PHE A 69 9.38 -10.52 1.81
N MET A 70 8.38 -11.01 1.09
CA MET A 70 8.59 -12.01 0.05
C MET A 70 9.43 -11.48 -1.12
N ASN A 71 9.24 -10.22 -1.53
CA ASN A 71 10.08 -9.59 -2.56
C ASN A 71 11.51 -9.32 -2.09
N SER A 72 11.73 -9.17 -0.79
CA SER A 72 13.08 -9.02 -0.23
C SER A 72 13.90 -10.32 -0.30
N PHE A 73 13.25 -11.46 -0.09
CA PHE A 73 13.97 -12.72 0.15
C PHE A 73 13.68 -13.83 -0.86
N HIS A 74 12.41 -14.03 -1.21
CA HIS A 74 11.94 -15.23 -1.89
C HIS A 74 11.59 -15.02 -3.36
N THR A 75 10.80 -13.98 -3.65
CA THR A 75 10.17 -13.77 -4.96
C THR A 75 10.85 -12.65 -5.72
N ARG A 76 11.14 -12.88 -7.00
CA ARG A 76 11.57 -11.82 -7.93
C ARG A 76 10.45 -11.49 -8.89
N THR A 77 10.39 -10.24 -9.24
CA THR A 77 9.41 -9.62 -10.14
C THR A 77 10.10 -9.07 -11.38
N LEU A 78 9.38 -8.63 -12.41
CA LEU A 78 10.02 -8.07 -13.62
C LEU A 78 10.86 -6.84 -13.32
N VAL A 79 10.35 -5.96 -12.50
CA VAL A 79 11.02 -4.77 -11.96
C VAL A 79 10.83 -4.75 -10.45
N ALA A 80 11.67 -4.02 -9.74
CA ALA A 80 11.55 -3.85 -8.29
C ALA A 80 11.65 -2.37 -7.94
N TYR A 81 11.14 -1.97 -6.79
CA TYR A 81 11.50 -0.69 -6.22
C TYR A 81 12.97 -0.68 -5.81
N ASN A 82 13.63 0.47 -5.95
CA ASN A 82 15.02 0.64 -5.52
C ASN A 82 15.10 0.62 -3.98
N PRO A 83 15.75 -0.38 -3.34
CA PRO A 83 15.74 -0.49 -1.89
C PRO A 83 16.80 0.45 -1.25
N VAL A 84 16.50 1.75 -1.30
CA VAL A 84 17.29 2.84 -0.70
C VAL A 84 16.39 3.78 0.11
N PRO A 85 16.93 4.51 1.09
CA PRO A 85 16.17 5.46 1.88
C PRO A 85 15.59 6.63 1.05
N GLY A 86 14.51 7.21 1.56
CA GLY A 86 13.89 8.42 1.02
C GLY A 86 13.19 8.24 -0.33
N ASN A 87 12.94 9.35 -1.03
CA ASN A 87 12.15 9.36 -2.27
C ASN A 87 12.76 8.55 -3.43
N ALA A 88 14.08 8.39 -3.45
CA ALA A 88 14.76 7.54 -4.44
C ALA A 88 14.34 6.06 -4.34
N GLY A 89 13.83 5.64 -3.19
CA GLY A 89 13.26 4.31 -2.96
C GLY A 89 11.99 4.05 -3.76
N ALA A 90 11.27 5.08 -4.19
CA ALA A 90 10.06 4.94 -5.00
C ALA A 90 10.35 4.73 -6.51
N ASN A 91 11.59 4.89 -6.95
CA ASN A 91 11.96 4.61 -8.33
C ASN A 91 12.00 3.10 -8.58
N ILE A 92 11.43 2.67 -9.70
CA ILE A 92 11.57 1.28 -10.14
C ILE A 92 12.88 1.06 -10.88
N VAL A 93 13.47 -0.11 -10.66
CA VAL A 93 14.70 -0.58 -11.28
C VAL A 93 14.50 -1.95 -11.93
N PRO A 94 15.28 -2.32 -12.96
CA PRO A 94 15.22 -3.65 -13.54
C PRO A 94 15.53 -4.74 -12.51
N ASP A 95 14.73 -5.85 -12.51
CA ASP A 95 14.99 -7.04 -11.67
C ASP A 95 15.13 -8.30 -12.54
N LEU A 96 14.09 -9.11 -12.71
CA LEU A 96 14.11 -10.23 -13.67
C LEU A 96 14.20 -9.74 -15.12
N ALA A 97 13.65 -8.57 -15.41
CA ALA A 97 13.87 -7.90 -16.69
C ALA A 97 15.18 -7.12 -16.69
N THR A 98 15.67 -6.79 -17.89
CA THR A 98 16.84 -5.92 -18.13
C THR A 98 16.46 -4.45 -18.31
N ASN A 99 15.15 -4.17 -18.38
CA ASN A 99 14.57 -2.83 -18.52
C ASN A 99 13.39 -2.67 -17.55
N THR A 100 12.89 -1.45 -17.39
CA THR A 100 11.74 -1.13 -16.55
C THR A 100 10.41 -1.09 -17.31
N GLY A 101 10.36 -1.78 -18.47
CA GLY A 101 9.21 -1.77 -19.36
C GLY A 101 9.33 -0.70 -20.46
N ILE A 102 9.12 -1.10 -21.70
CA ILE A 102 9.17 -0.21 -22.87
C ILE A 102 7.76 -0.07 -23.42
N PRO A 103 7.13 1.13 -23.26
CA PRO A 103 5.80 1.38 -23.78
C PRO A 103 5.83 1.61 -25.30
N SER A 104 4.71 1.29 -25.95
CA SER A 104 4.42 1.64 -27.32
C SER A 104 2.91 1.70 -27.52
N ASN A 105 2.45 2.12 -28.72
CA ASN A 105 1.02 2.21 -29.01
C ASN A 105 0.24 2.99 -27.92
N GLU A 106 0.72 4.21 -27.60
CA GLU A 106 0.12 5.06 -26.56
C GLU A 106 -0.01 4.36 -25.20
N ALA A 107 1.03 3.63 -24.78
CA ALA A 107 1.07 2.82 -23.56
C ALA A 107 0.00 1.70 -23.48
N LYS A 108 -0.52 1.25 -24.62
CA LYS A 108 -1.34 0.04 -24.72
C LYS A 108 -0.53 -1.22 -24.93
N THR A 109 0.77 -1.10 -25.23
CA THR A 109 1.67 -2.24 -25.39
C THR A 109 2.93 -2.01 -24.58
N TRP A 110 3.28 -2.99 -23.75
CA TRP A 110 4.45 -2.95 -22.90
C TRP A 110 5.34 -4.16 -23.11
N LYS A 111 6.66 -3.95 -23.20
CA LYS A 111 7.65 -5.02 -23.42
C LYS A 111 8.68 -5.05 -22.32
N PHE A 112 8.96 -6.26 -21.82
CA PHE A 112 10.02 -6.52 -20.85
C PHE A 112 10.92 -7.64 -21.40
N THR A 113 12.24 -7.44 -21.36
CA THR A 113 13.22 -8.45 -21.79
C THR A 113 13.83 -9.11 -20.58
N LEU A 114 13.70 -10.42 -20.44
CA LEU A 114 14.19 -11.18 -19.30
C LEU A 114 15.71 -11.23 -19.26
N ARG A 115 16.26 -11.10 -18.07
CA ARG A 115 17.68 -11.19 -17.79
C ARG A 115 18.16 -12.63 -17.95
N PRO A 116 19.29 -12.87 -18.63
CA PRO A 116 19.88 -14.22 -18.75
C PRO A 116 20.40 -14.72 -17.39
N GLY A 117 20.47 -16.03 -17.24
CA GLY A 117 21.07 -16.68 -16.06
C GLY A 117 20.18 -16.70 -14.82
N THR A 118 18.95 -16.20 -14.89
CA THR A 118 17.96 -16.28 -13.80
C THR A 118 17.38 -17.69 -13.72
N LYS A 119 17.23 -18.22 -12.49
CA LYS A 119 16.78 -19.60 -12.24
C LYS A 119 15.80 -19.67 -11.07
N PHE A 120 14.95 -20.68 -11.11
CA PHE A 120 14.21 -21.15 -9.94
C PHE A 120 15.11 -21.90 -8.97
N GLU A 121 14.63 -22.18 -7.77
CA GLU A 121 15.32 -22.88 -6.69
C GLU A 121 15.70 -24.34 -7.02
N ASP A 122 15.12 -24.93 -8.05
CA ASP A 122 15.44 -26.27 -8.57
C ASP A 122 16.43 -26.23 -9.73
N GLY A 123 16.91 -25.05 -10.12
CA GLY A 123 17.91 -24.84 -11.17
C GLY A 123 17.33 -24.66 -12.58
N VAL A 124 16.01 -24.76 -12.75
CA VAL A 124 15.34 -24.51 -14.04
C VAL A 124 15.48 -23.04 -14.42
N ALA A 125 15.89 -22.76 -15.65
CA ALA A 125 16.02 -21.39 -16.16
C ALA A 125 14.65 -20.72 -16.28
N ILE A 126 14.55 -19.46 -15.86
CA ILE A 126 13.34 -18.65 -16.00
C ILE A 126 13.21 -18.18 -17.45
N THR A 127 12.04 -18.37 -18.03
CA THR A 127 11.70 -18.01 -19.40
C THR A 127 10.42 -17.16 -19.45
N CYS A 128 10.13 -16.57 -20.60
CA CYS A 128 8.88 -15.83 -20.82
C CYS A 128 7.65 -16.69 -20.56
N GLU A 129 7.65 -17.97 -20.96
CA GLU A 129 6.52 -18.87 -20.72
C GLU A 129 6.22 -19.08 -19.24
N HIS A 130 7.23 -19.05 -18.37
CA HIS A 130 7.02 -19.12 -16.92
C HIS A 130 6.33 -17.85 -16.39
N VAL A 131 6.70 -16.66 -16.90
CA VAL A 131 6.02 -15.40 -16.54
C VAL A 131 4.60 -15.39 -17.13
N GLN A 132 4.42 -15.79 -18.39
CA GLN A 132 3.10 -15.91 -19.02
C GLN A 132 2.20 -16.86 -18.24
N TYR A 133 2.74 -17.98 -17.75
CA TYR A 133 1.98 -18.93 -16.91
C TYR A 133 1.61 -18.30 -15.56
N GLY A 134 2.51 -17.63 -14.87
CA GLY A 134 2.22 -16.89 -13.63
C GLY A 134 1.08 -15.89 -13.81
N VAL A 135 1.14 -15.09 -14.88
CA VAL A 135 0.05 -14.16 -15.26
C VAL A 135 -1.26 -14.89 -15.54
N SER A 136 -1.21 -16.08 -16.16
CA SER A 136 -2.43 -16.83 -16.50
C SER A 136 -3.22 -17.25 -15.26
N ARG A 137 -2.53 -17.48 -14.12
CA ARG A 137 -3.16 -17.97 -12.89
C ARG A 137 -4.15 -16.99 -12.29
N VAL A 138 -3.91 -15.68 -12.37
CA VAL A 138 -4.79 -14.66 -11.78
C VAL A 138 -6.19 -14.62 -12.41
N PHE A 139 -6.38 -15.24 -13.58
CA PHE A 139 -7.68 -15.36 -14.22
C PHE A 139 -8.53 -16.52 -13.68
N ALA A 140 -7.94 -17.43 -12.93
CA ALA A 140 -8.66 -18.53 -12.29
C ALA A 140 -9.20 -18.09 -10.91
N THR A 141 -10.10 -17.12 -10.89
CA THR A 141 -10.59 -16.44 -9.68
C THR A 141 -11.37 -17.35 -8.72
N ASP A 142 -11.78 -18.53 -9.16
CA ASP A 142 -12.37 -19.58 -8.34
C ASP A 142 -11.33 -20.43 -7.59
N VAL A 143 -10.05 -20.38 -7.99
CA VAL A 143 -8.95 -21.15 -7.41
C VAL A 143 -7.92 -20.20 -6.77
N ILE A 144 -7.53 -19.17 -7.49
CA ILE A 144 -6.54 -18.17 -7.08
C ILE A 144 -7.29 -16.93 -6.60
N THR A 145 -7.63 -16.94 -5.32
CA THR A 145 -8.32 -15.83 -4.66
C THR A 145 -7.32 -14.86 -4.04
N GLY A 146 -7.65 -13.60 -3.96
CA GLY A 146 -6.76 -12.53 -3.49
C GLY A 146 -5.86 -11.98 -4.62
N GLY A 147 -4.96 -11.07 -4.26
CA GLY A 147 -4.11 -10.35 -5.22
C GLY A 147 -4.83 -9.21 -5.93
N PRO A 148 -4.09 -8.33 -6.62
CA PRO A 148 -4.66 -7.21 -7.36
C PRO A 148 -5.32 -7.66 -8.67
N ALA A 149 -6.44 -7.04 -9.03
CA ALA A 149 -7.25 -7.37 -10.21
C ALA A 149 -6.86 -6.61 -11.49
N TYR A 150 -5.73 -5.92 -11.51
CA TYR A 150 -5.32 -5.05 -12.62
C TYR A 150 -5.19 -5.79 -13.96
N LEU A 151 -4.63 -7.00 -13.95
CA LEU A 151 -4.43 -7.77 -15.19
C LEU A 151 -5.75 -8.18 -15.84
N GLN A 152 -6.75 -8.57 -15.03
CA GLN A 152 -8.10 -8.88 -15.51
C GLN A 152 -8.80 -7.65 -16.09
N ALA A 153 -8.55 -6.47 -15.52
CA ALA A 153 -9.12 -5.20 -15.95
C ALA A 153 -8.44 -4.61 -17.18
N TRP A 154 -7.13 -4.82 -17.36
CA TRP A 154 -6.34 -4.08 -18.35
C TRP A 154 -5.90 -4.88 -19.56
N LEU A 155 -5.72 -6.21 -19.47
CA LEU A 155 -5.31 -7.00 -20.64
C LEU A 155 -6.38 -7.02 -21.74
N ASP A 156 -5.93 -6.97 -23.00
CA ASP A 156 -6.79 -7.01 -24.19
C ASP A 156 -7.36 -8.43 -24.42
N ILE A 157 -8.21 -8.87 -23.51
CA ILE A 157 -8.92 -10.13 -23.57
C ILE A 157 -10.41 -9.84 -23.73
N PRO A 158 -11.09 -10.39 -24.74
CA PRO A 158 -12.53 -10.21 -24.89
C PRO A 158 -13.31 -10.63 -23.64
N LYS A 159 -14.45 -9.97 -23.44
CA LYS A 159 -15.38 -10.29 -22.37
C LYS A 159 -16.62 -10.96 -22.94
N ASP A 160 -17.27 -11.81 -22.16
CA ASP A 160 -18.57 -12.40 -22.47
C ASP A 160 -19.71 -11.39 -22.27
N LYS A 161 -20.96 -11.85 -22.50
CA LYS A 161 -22.16 -11.02 -22.33
C LYS A 161 -22.39 -10.51 -20.90
N ASP A 162 -21.82 -11.18 -19.92
CA ASP A 162 -21.93 -10.87 -18.49
C ASP A 162 -20.77 -10.00 -18.01
N GLY A 163 -19.86 -9.60 -18.92
CA GLY A 163 -18.71 -8.74 -18.63
C GLY A 163 -17.48 -9.47 -18.12
N ASN A 164 -17.50 -10.80 -18.02
CA ASN A 164 -16.37 -11.61 -17.56
C ASN A 164 -15.39 -11.90 -18.70
N SER A 165 -14.11 -12.06 -18.36
CA SER A 165 -13.10 -12.50 -19.32
C SER A 165 -13.45 -13.87 -19.90
N ILE A 166 -13.33 -14.03 -21.23
CA ILE A 166 -13.48 -15.35 -21.89
C ILE A 166 -12.32 -16.31 -21.56
N TYR A 167 -11.23 -15.82 -20.99
CA TYR A 167 -10.14 -16.60 -20.45
C TYR A 167 -10.29 -16.72 -18.93
N THR A 168 -10.37 -17.93 -18.42
CA THR A 168 -10.66 -18.25 -17.02
C THR A 168 -9.48 -18.95 -16.31
N GLY A 169 -8.27 -18.71 -16.80
CA GLY A 169 -7.04 -19.23 -16.20
C GLY A 169 -6.59 -20.59 -16.77
N PRO A 170 -5.50 -21.17 -16.22
CA PRO A 170 -4.90 -22.37 -16.77
C PRO A 170 -5.65 -23.66 -16.43
N TYR A 171 -6.54 -23.65 -15.43
CA TYR A 171 -7.19 -24.86 -14.92
C TYR A 171 -8.49 -25.22 -15.66
N LYS A 172 -9.24 -24.20 -16.09
CA LYS A 172 -10.49 -24.33 -16.83
C LYS A 172 -10.50 -23.27 -17.93
N ASN A 173 -10.34 -23.66 -19.18
CA ASN A 173 -10.27 -22.71 -20.30
C ASN A 173 -10.85 -23.30 -21.58
N THR A 174 -11.15 -22.41 -22.52
CA THR A 174 -11.56 -22.74 -23.88
C THR A 174 -10.42 -22.47 -24.85
N PRO A 175 -10.35 -23.14 -26.03
CA PRO A 175 -9.36 -22.81 -27.05
C PRO A 175 -9.39 -21.33 -27.48
N ALA A 176 -10.57 -20.71 -27.53
CA ALA A 176 -10.74 -19.29 -27.84
C ALA A 176 -10.16 -18.40 -26.75
N GLY A 177 -10.41 -18.71 -25.46
CA GLY A 177 -9.87 -18.00 -24.32
C GLY A 177 -8.34 -18.08 -24.27
N VAL A 178 -7.77 -19.30 -24.47
CA VAL A 178 -6.31 -19.48 -24.53
C VAL A 178 -5.67 -18.67 -25.65
N LYS A 179 -6.28 -18.66 -26.84
CA LYS A 179 -5.81 -17.89 -27.99
C LYS A 179 -5.83 -16.38 -27.68
N ALA A 180 -6.91 -15.88 -27.07
CA ALA A 180 -7.04 -14.48 -26.68
C ALA A 180 -5.99 -14.09 -25.61
N PHE A 181 -5.81 -14.92 -24.60
CA PHE A 181 -4.78 -14.70 -23.56
C PHE A 181 -3.38 -14.65 -24.16
N LYS A 182 -2.99 -15.62 -25.00
CA LYS A 182 -1.67 -15.65 -25.65
C LYS A 182 -1.43 -14.46 -26.58
N LYS A 183 -2.49 -13.86 -27.14
CA LYS A 183 -2.40 -12.60 -27.89
C LYS A 183 -2.18 -11.41 -26.94
N ALA A 184 -2.86 -11.37 -25.79
CA ALA A 184 -2.74 -10.30 -24.82
C ALA A 184 -1.40 -10.36 -24.06
N VAL A 185 -0.89 -11.55 -23.79
CA VAL A 185 0.40 -11.79 -23.10
C VAL A 185 1.25 -12.69 -23.99
N ALA A 186 2.12 -12.11 -24.78
CA ALA A 186 2.86 -12.83 -25.83
C ALA A 186 4.34 -12.98 -25.49
N CYS A 187 4.90 -14.14 -25.80
CA CYS A 187 6.34 -14.41 -25.74
C CYS A 187 6.99 -14.31 -27.11
N SER A 188 8.21 -13.77 -27.16
CA SER A 188 9.05 -13.81 -28.36
C SER A 188 9.52 -15.25 -28.67
N SER A 189 9.95 -15.49 -29.92
CA SER A 189 10.40 -16.82 -30.37
C SER A 189 11.61 -17.34 -29.61
N ASP A 190 12.47 -16.45 -29.10
CA ASP A 190 13.62 -16.80 -28.26
C ASP A 190 13.24 -16.98 -26.77
N ASN A 191 11.96 -16.85 -26.45
CA ASN A 191 11.38 -17.02 -25.12
C ASN A 191 11.97 -16.08 -24.04
N ARG A 192 12.46 -14.89 -24.45
CA ARG A 192 13.10 -13.91 -23.57
C ARG A 192 12.34 -12.61 -23.41
N THR A 193 11.49 -12.23 -24.35
CA THR A 193 10.72 -11.00 -24.27
C THR A 193 9.25 -11.30 -24.04
N ILE A 194 8.69 -10.72 -22.99
CA ILE A 194 7.25 -10.74 -22.74
C ILE A 194 6.63 -9.42 -23.19
N THR A 195 5.52 -9.52 -23.88
CA THR A 195 4.72 -8.38 -24.37
C THR A 195 3.33 -8.44 -23.77
N PHE A 196 2.91 -7.35 -23.13
CA PHE A 196 1.56 -7.15 -22.64
C PHE A 196 0.81 -6.21 -23.58
N ASN A 197 -0.35 -6.64 -24.10
CA ASN A 197 -1.25 -5.83 -24.89
C ASN A 197 -2.48 -5.49 -24.04
N LEU A 198 -2.76 -4.20 -23.88
CA LEU A 198 -3.79 -3.67 -22.99
C LEU A 198 -4.99 -3.16 -23.81
N ASN A 199 -6.17 -3.27 -23.24
CA ASN A 199 -7.44 -2.77 -23.82
C ASN A 199 -7.55 -1.23 -23.75
N LYS A 200 -6.73 -0.57 -22.95
CA LYS A 200 -6.68 0.89 -22.79
C LYS A 200 -5.24 1.36 -22.52
N SER A 201 -5.00 2.66 -22.67
CA SER A 201 -3.74 3.28 -22.25
C SER A 201 -3.57 3.18 -20.72
N VAL A 202 -2.42 2.68 -20.28
CA VAL A 202 -2.01 2.67 -18.86
C VAL A 202 -0.55 3.13 -18.81
N ALA A 203 -0.34 4.39 -18.50
CA ALA A 203 0.97 5.04 -18.60
C ALA A 203 1.99 4.54 -17.56
N ASP A 204 1.50 3.95 -16.48
CA ASP A 204 2.24 3.44 -15.34
C ASP A 204 2.13 1.90 -15.16
N PHE A 205 1.74 1.18 -16.21
CA PHE A 205 1.64 -0.29 -16.19
C PHE A 205 2.92 -0.99 -15.69
N ASN A 206 4.08 -0.40 -15.94
CA ASN A 206 5.35 -0.96 -15.52
C ASN A 206 5.50 -1.06 -13.99
N TYR A 207 4.80 -0.25 -13.20
CA TYR A 207 4.78 -0.39 -11.75
C TYR A 207 4.09 -1.69 -11.30
N LEU A 208 3.10 -2.18 -12.04
CA LEU A 208 2.52 -3.50 -11.78
C LEU A 208 3.57 -4.62 -11.87
N GLY A 209 4.65 -4.39 -12.61
CA GLY A 209 5.81 -5.27 -12.68
C GLY A 209 6.56 -5.46 -11.35
N THR A 210 6.26 -4.69 -10.29
CA THR A 210 6.77 -4.89 -8.93
C THR A 210 5.96 -5.89 -8.11
N TYR A 211 4.79 -6.30 -8.63
CA TYR A 211 3.86 -7.21 -7.96
C TYR A 211 4.06 -8.66 -8.39
N GLY A 212 3.82 -9.57 -7.47
CA GLY A 212 3.93 -11.01 -7.69
C GLY A 212 3.03 -11.57 -8.78
N VAL A 213 1.92 -10.89 -9.12
CA VAL A 213 0.99 -11.30 -10.20
C VAL A 213 1.65 -11.37 -11.59
N ILE A 214 2.83 -10.78 -11.75
CA ILE A 214 3.67 -10.90 -12.96
C ILE A 214 4.95 -11.69 -12.66
N SER A 215 4.98 -12.50 -11.62
CA SER A 215 6.14 -13.36 -11.31
C SER A 215 6.08 -14.68 -12.08
N PRO A 216 7.25 -15.28 -12.41
CA PRO A 216 7.28 -16.57 -13.08
C PRO A 216 6.82 -17.70 -12.18
N VAL A 217 6.02 -18.62 -12.72
CA VAL A 217 5.58 -19.85 -12.10
C VAL A 217 5.81 -21.03 -13.04
N GLN A 218 6.36 -22.14 -12.54
CA GLN A 218 6.49 -23.37 -13.30
C GLN A 218 5.15 -24.13 -13.30
N ALA A 219 4.53 -24.32 -14.46
CA ALA A 219 3.27 -25.07 -14.60
C ALA A 219 3.31 -26.46 -13.96
N LYS A 220 4.46 -27.15 -14.05
CA LYS A 220 4.67 -28.49 -13.47
C LYS A 220 4.68 -28.50 -11.93
N LYS A 221 4.90 -27.36 -11.31
CA LYS A 221 4.99 -27.21 -9.83
C LYS A 221 3.74 -26.56 -9.26
N ASP A 222 2.89 -25.99 -10.10
CA ASP A 222 1.63 -25.41 -9.66
C ASP A 222 0.69 -26.46 -9.08
N LYS A 223 0.07 -26.15 -7.96
CA LYS A 223 -0.87 -27.00 -7.22
C LYS A 223 -2.20 -26.27 -6.95
N GLY A 224 -2.50 -25.27 -7.78
CA GLY A 224 -3.67 -24.40 -7.56
C GLY A 224 -3.52 -23.61 -6.25
N ASP A 225 -4.56 -23.60 -5.43
CA ASP A 225 -4.58 -22.94 -4.13
C ASP A 225 -3.48 -23.42 -3.16
N LYS A 226 -3.11 -24.71 -3.25
CA LYS A 226 -2.05 -25.33 -2.42
C LYS A 226 -0.64 -24.88 -2.80
N TYR A 227 -0.46 -24.18 -3.93
CA TYR A 227 0.83 -23.57 -4.26
C TYR A 227 1.25 -22.53 -3.21
N ASP A 228 0.27 -21.93 -2.53
CA ASP A 228 0.44 -21.00 -1.42
C ASP A 228 1.21 -21.56 -0.21
N LEU A 229 1.24 -22.88 -0.05
CA LEU A 229 1.96 -23.51 1.06
C LEU A 229 3.47 -23.57 0.86
N ASN A 230 3.93 -23.66 -0.40
CA ASN A 230 5.34 -23.75 -0.73
C ASN A 230 5.58 -23.35 -2.20
N PRO A 231 5.46 -22.05 -2.53
CA PRO A 231 5.77 -21.56 -3.87
C PRO A 231 7.27 -21.69 -4.16
N GLN A 232 7.61 -21.80 -5.45
CA GLN A 232 9.01 -21.89 -5.88
C GLN A 232 9.73 -20.55 -5.80
N ALA A 233 10.87 -20.55 -5.14
CA ALA A 233 11.69 -19.34 -5.03
C ALA A 233 12.40 -19.00 -6.34
N THR A 234 12.48 -17.69 -6.59
CA THR A 234 13.29 -17.07 -7.64
C THR A 234 14.33 -16.12 -7.06
N GLY A 235 14.19 -15.77 -5.78
CA GLY A 235 15.07 -14.91 -5.01
C GLY A 235 16.23 -15.63 -4.32
N PRO A 236 16.96 -14.90 -3.46
CA PRO A 236 18.16 -15.42 -2.78
C PRO A 236 17.88 -16.47 -1.72
N TYR A 237 16.66 -16.59 -1.25
CA TYR A 237 16.24 -17.59 -0.27
C TYR A 237 15.08 -18.43 -0.79
N LYS A 238 14.95 -19.63 -0.23
CA LYS A 238 13.84 -20.55 -0.47
C LYS A 238 13.25 -21.01 0.84
N ILE A 239 11.99 -21.46 0.82
CA ILE A 239 11.31 -22.00 1.97
C ILE A 239 11.94 -23.36 2.33
N ALA A 240 12.41 -23.48 3.57
CA ALA A 240 12.86 -24.73 4.16
C ALA A 240 11.79 -25.35 5.07
N GLU A 241 11.01 -24.50 5.74
CA GLU A 241 9.90 -24.88 6.59
C GLU A 241 8.79 -23.85 6.51
N ASN A 242 7.55 -24.31 6.47
CA ASN A 242 6.34 -23.50 6.65
C ASN A 242 5.39 -24.30 7.56
N SER A 243 5.42 -24.01 8.85
CA SER A 243 4.64 -24.67 9.89
C SER A 243 3.67 -23.69 10.56
N LYS A 244 2.92 -24.16 11.55
CA LYS A 244 2.01 -23.30 12.34
C LYS A 244 2.74 -22.31 13.25
N THR A 245 4.02 -22.55 13.53
CA THR A 245 4.80 -21.76 14.48
C THR A 245 5.94 -20.99 13.83
N GLN A 246 6.33 -21.35 12.60
CA GLN A 246 7.39 -20.61 11.91
C GLN A 246 7.37 -20.77 10.39
N LEU A 247 7.85 -19.72 9.72
CA LEU A 247 8.32 -19.75 8.34
C LEU A 247 9.84 -19.59 8.35
N LYS A 248 10.56 -20.60 7.85
CA LYS A 248 12.03 -20.60 7.77
C LYS A 248 12.49 -20.54 6.32
N LEU A 249 13.30 -19.55 6.00
CA LEU A 249 13.95 -19.39 4.71
C LEU A 249 15.45 -19.67 4.83
N VAL A 250 16.00 -20.43 3.88
CA VAL A 250 17.43 -20.73 3.75
C VAL A 250 17.94 -20.29 2.39
N ARG A 251 19.26 -20.12 2.24
CA ARG A 251 19.86 -19.66 0.98
C ARG A 251 19.49 -20.56 -0.20
N ASN A 252 19.11 -19.93 -1.31
CA ASN A 252 18.87 -20.60 -2.59
C ASN A 252 20.18 -20.75 -3.35
N LYS A 253 20.70 -21.97 -3.47
CA LYS A 253 21.98 -22.26 -4.14
C LYS A 253 22.01 -21.96 -5.65
N TYR A 254 20.84 -21.82 -6.28
CA TYR A 254 20.74 -21.51 -7.71
C TYR A 254 20.56 -20.02 -8.00
N TRP A 255 20.38 -19.20 -6.95
CA TRP A 255 20.38 -17.75 -7.10
C TRP A 255 21.82 -17.23 -7.31
N SER A 256 21.96 -16.17 -8.08
CA SER A 256 23.25 -15.54 -8.36
C SER A 256 23.17 -14.02 -8.27
N LYS A 257 24.08 -13.42 -7.51
CA LYS A 257 24.22 -11.95 -7.41
C LYS A 257 24.46 -11.30 -8.78
N ALA A 258 25.16 -11.98 -9.69
CA ALA A 258 25.40 -11.48 -11.06
C ALA A 258 24.10 -11.29 -11.86
N SER A 259 23.04 -12.05 -11.53
CA SER A 259 21.74 -11.93 -12.17
C SER A 259 20.72 -11.10 -11.36
N ASP A 260 21.07 -10.63 -10.16
CA ASP A 260 20.16 -9.87 -9.28
C ASP A 260 20.80 -8.55 -8.84
N PRO A 261 20.47 -7.43 -9.49
CA PRO A 261 21.02 -6.13 -9.13
C PRO A 261 20.42 -5.56 -7.82
N VAL A 262 19.30 -6.10 -7.35
CA VAL A 262 18.48 -5.52 -6.27
C VAL A 262 18.85 -6.07 -4.91
N ARG A 263 18.91 -7.41 -4.78
CA ARG A 263 19.00 -8.10 -3.48
C ARG A 263 20.45 -8.42 -3.09
N THR A 264 20.68 -8.48 -1.78
CA THR A 264 21.95 -8.96 -1.21
C THR A 264 21.61 -9.85 -0.01
N PRO A 265 21.90 -11.15 -0.06
CA PRO A 265 21.54 -12.07 1.03
C PRO A 265 22.57 -11.96 2.17
N TYR A 266 22.34 -11.05 3.12
CA TYR A 266 23.23 -10.89 4.27
C TYR A 266 23.09 -12.02 5.30
N PRO A 267 21.89 -12.35 5.87
CA PRO A 267 21.74 -13.46 6.81
C PRO A 267 21.97 -14.82 6.14
N ASP A 268 22.30 -15.85 6.93
CA ASP A 268 22.30 -17.25 6.45
C ASP A 268 20.89 -17.81 6.38
N GLU A 269 20.07 -17.44 7.35
CA GLU A 269 18.67 -17.84 7.47
C GLU A 269 17.79 -16.64 7.82
N VAL A 270 16.54 -16.69 7.40
CA VAL A 270 15.49 -15.74 7.77
C VAL A 270 14.34 -16.53 8.37
N VAL A 271 13.90 -16.17 9.56
CA VAL A 271 12.85 -16.88 10.29
C VAL A 271 11.74 -15.90 10.69
N ILE A 272 10.48 -16.26 10.46
CA ILE A 272 9.34 -15.63 11.14
C ILE A 272 8.84 -16.63 12.19
N GLN A 273 8.74 -16.20 13.43
CA GLN A 273 8.07 -16.93 14.51
C GLN A 273 6.64 -16.42 14.63
N PHE A 274 5.65 -17.31 14.51
CA PHE A 274 4.23 -17.00 14.49
C PHE A 274 3.52 -17.24 15.82
N GLY A 275 2.38 -16.57 16.01
CA GLY A 275 1.44 -16.82 17.10
C GLY A 275 1.95 -16.42 18.47
N LEU A 276 2.86 -15.47 18.53
CA LEU A 276 3.39 -14.94 19.78
C LEU A 276 2.43 -13.91 20.39
N ASP A 277 2.41 -13.83 21.70
CA ASP A 277 1.71 -12.73 22.39
C ASP A 277 2.42 -11.40 22.13
N GLU A 278 1.66 -10.34 21.79
CA GLU A 278 2.22 -9.03 21.42
C GLU A 278 3.01 -8.39 22.56
N GLU A 279 2.58 -8.57 23.83
CA GLU A 279 3.33 -8.08 24.99
C GLU A 279 4.66 -8.83 25.17
N VAL A 280 4.67 -10.14 24.91
CA VAL A 280 5.90 -10.95 24.91
C VAL A 280 6.86 -10.49 23.80
N ILE A 281 6.34 -10.20 22.60
CA ILE A 281 7.15 -9.66 21.50
C ILE A 281 7.83 -8.35 21.94
N ASP A 282 7.06 -7.43 22.50
CA ASP A 282 7.58 -6.13 22.94
C ASP A 282 8.63 -6.28 24.05
N GLN A 283 8.42 -7.19 25.01
CA GLN A 283 9.41 -7.48 26.07
C GLN A 283 10.70 -8.05 25.50
N ILE A 284 10.65 -8.99 24.56
CA ILE A 284 11.85 -9.54 23.90
C ILE A 284 12.69 -8.42 23.27
N ILE A 285 12.04 -7.45 22.61
CA ILE A 285 12.74 -6.34 21.97
C ILE A 285 13.23 -5.32 23.00
N LEU A 286 12.43 -4.97 24.03
CA LEU A 286 12.84 -4.01 25.08
C LEU A 286 14.06 -4.52 25.86
N GLU A 287 14.01 -5.78 26.31
CA GLU A 287 15.04 -6.43 27.10
C GLU A 287 16.23 -6.93 26.27
N ASP A 288 16.09 -6.89 24.93
CA ASP A 288 17.11 -7.35 23.98
C ASP A 288 17.49 -8.82 24.15
N THR A 289 16.56 -9.67 24.60
CA THR A 289 16.82 -11.09 24.84
C THR A 289 17.05 -11.89 23.57
N LEU A 290 16.58 -11.37 22.41
CA LEU A 290 16.90 -11.87 21.07
C LEU A 290 17.42 -10.70 20.21
N PRO A 291 18.72 -10.34 20.28
CA PRO A 291 19.27 -9.15 19.63
C PRO A 291 19.18 -9.12 18.09
N THR A 292 18.93 -10.28 17.47
CA THR A 292 18.75 -10.42 16.01
C THR A 292 17.29 -10.41 15.58
N ALA A 293 16.36 -10.04 16.49
CA ALA A 293 14.94 -10.02 16.21
C ALA A 293 14.40 -8.63 15.82
N MET A 294 13.33 -8.62 15.07
CA MET A 294 12.50 -7.46 14.75
C MET A 294 11.04 -7.78 15.09
N ASN A 295 10.34 -6.85 15.73
CA ASN A 295 8.89 -6.91 15.86
C ASN A 295 8.28 -6.68 14.47
N PHE A 296 7.52 -7.66 13.96
CA PHE A 296 7.01 -7.63 12.58
C PHE A 296 5.69 -6.85 12.45
N GLY A 297 4.96 -6.68 13.56
CA GLY A 297 3.68 -5.96 13.63
C GLY A 297 3.77 -4.53 14.18
N GLY A 298 4.95 -4.14 14.71
CA GLY A 298 5.15 -2.91 15.46
C GLY A 298 4.72 -3.01 16.93
N PRO A 299 5.16 -2.07 17.80
CA PRO A 299 4.91 -2.14 19.23
C PRO A 299 3.47 -1.82 19.61
N LEU A 300 2.97 -2.46 20.66
CA LEU A 300 1.68 -2.16 21.27
C LEU A 300 1.56 -0.66 21.64
N PRO A 301 0.37 -0.05 21.53
CA PRO A 301 0.14 1.34 21.93
C PRO A 301 0.62 1.65 23.35
N SER A 302 0.39 0.74 24.30
CA SER A 302 0.81 0.83 25.71
C SER A 302 2.33 0.88 25.92
N ASN A 303 3.10 0.31 24.98
CA ASN A 303 4.55 0.21 25.06
C ASN A 303 5.29 1.25 24.19
N LYS A 304 4.57 1.99 23.32
CA LYS A 304 5.22 2.98 22.43
C LYS A 304 6.07 3.99 23.20
N ASP A 305 5.56 4.51 24.31
CA ASP A 305 6.34 5.47 25.11
C ASP A 305 7.59 4.86 25.73
N LYS A 306 7.58 3.59 26.15
CA LYS A 306 8.77 2.88 26.63
C LYS A 306 9.85 2.85 25.55
N PHE A 307 9.48 2.45 24.33
CA PHE A 307 10.41 2.42 23.19
C PHE A 307 10.91 3.81 22.78
N PHE A 308 10.02 4.81 22.76
CA PHE A 308 10.32 6.10 22.13
C PHE A 308 10.76 7.21 23.09
N SER A 309 10.71 7.00 24.40
CA SER A 309 11.23 7.92 25.40
C SER A 309 12.62 7.54 25.90
N ASP A 310 13.01 6.27 25.85
CA ASP A 310 14.31 5.81 26.27
C ASP A 310 15.41 6.15 25.22
N PRO A 311 16.40 7.01 25.56
CA PRO A 311 17.49 7.36 24.65
C PRO A 311 18.36 6.17 24.24
N SER A 312 18.47 5.11 25.08
CA SER A 312 19.26 3.91 24.78
C SER A 312 18.70 3.13 23.59
N LEU A 313 17.39 3.23 23.36
CA LEU A 313 16.68 2.58 22.26
C LEU A 313 16.64 3.41 20.96
N ALA A 314 17.25 4.60 20.94
CA ALA A 314 17.16 5.54 19.82
C ALA A 314 17.64 4.96 18.47
N LYS A 315 18.56 3.99 18.49
CA LYS A 315 19.09 3.30 17.30
C LYS A 315 18.33 2.02 16.95
N ARG A 316 17.30 1.68 17.71
CA ARG A 316 16.57 0.42 17.63
C ARG A 316 15.06 0.66 17.35
N ARG A 317 14.73 1.83 16.84
CA ARG A 317 13.37 2.26 16.58
C ARG A 317 13.28 3.22 15.40
N MET A 318 12.16 3.24 14.73
CA MET A 318 11.79 4.31 13.80
C MET A 318 10.29 4.60 13.90
N ASN A 319 9.91 5.82 13.55
CA ASN A 319 8.55 6.33 13.55
C ASN A 319 8.35 7.15 12.28
N ASN A 320 7.79 6.53 11.25
CA ASN A 320 7.65 7.10 9.92
C ASN A 320 6.20 7.34 9.56
N SER A 321 5.96 8.16 8.55
CA SER A 321 4.63 8.26 7.95
C SER A 321 4.28 6.95 7.25
N ASP A 322 3.09 6.46 7.52
CA ASP A 322 2.49 5.30 6.89
C ASP A 322 1.95 5.70 5.50
N PRO A 323 2.06 4.87 4.47
CA PRO A 323 1.50 5.18 3.14
C PRO A 323 -0.03 5.17 3.10
N TYR A 324 -0.70 4.71 4.16
CA TYR A 324 -2.15 4.54 4.17
C TYR A 324 -2.90 5.82 4.58
N ALA A 325 -4.03 6.05 3.91
CA ALA A 325 -5.11 6.90 4.40
C ALA A 325 -6.15 5.99 5.06
N ILE A 326 -6.43 6.22 6.34
CA ILE A 326 -7.45 5.48 7.08
C ILE A 326 -8.77 6.22 6.96
N TYR A 327 -9.85 5.49 6.71
CA TYR A 327 -11.18 6.05 6.50
C TYR A 327 -12.30 5.10 6.91
N LEU A 328 -13.50 5.65 7.05
CA LEU A 328 -14.74 4.92 7.12
C LEU A 328 -15.48 5.08 5.78
N ALA A 329 -15.77 4.00 5.10
CA ALA A 329 -16.55 4.02 3.86
C ALA A 329 -18.04 3.95 4.18
N PHE A 330 -18.81 4.91 3.70
CA PHE A 330 -20.28 4.87 3.76
C PHE A 330 -20.81 3.99 2.61
N ASN A 331 -21.62 3.01 2.93
CA ASN A 331 -22.42 2.32 1.93
C ASN A 331 -23.52 3.27 1.45
N VAL A 332 -23.27 3.99 0.36
CA VAL A 332 -24.19 5.04 -0.15
C VAL A 332 -25.54 4.47 -0.56
N LYS A 333 -25.57 3.21 -1.00
CA LYS A 333 -26.82 2.51 -1.33
C LYS A 333 -27.69 2.27 -0.07
N ALA A 334 -27.06 1.97 1.06
CA ALA A 334 -27.73 1.77 2.35
C ALA A 334 -27.98 3.11 3.10
N MET A 335 -27.22 4.15 2.76
CA MET A 335 -27.26 5.49 3.37
C MET A 335 -27.27 6.58 2.27
N PRO A 336 -28.31 6.68 1.44
CA PRO A 336 -28.32 7.61 0.30
C PRO A 336 -28.34 9.09 0.72
N CYS A 337 -28.84 9.41 1.91
CA CYS A 337 -28.91 10.78 2.41
C CYS A 337 -27.54 11.36 2.74
N LYS A 338 -27.06 12.30 1.93
CA LYS A 338 -25.78 12.97 2.14
C LYS A 338 -25.73 13.69 3.48
N GLU A 339 -26.80 14.35 3.89
CA GLU A 339 -26.89 15.13 5.12
C GLU A 339 -26.65 14.24 6.36
N VAL A 340 -27.11 12.99 6.33
CA VAL A 340 -26.83 12.03 7.42
C VAL A 340 -25.36 11.64 7.42
N ARG A 341 -24.77 11.33 6.25
CA ARG A 341 -23.32 11.01 6.15
C ARG A 341 -22.45 12.17 6.62
N GLU A 342 -22.80 13.40 6.22
CA GLU A 342 -22.13 14.63 6.64
C GLU A 342 -22.28 14.89 8.13
N ALA A 343 -23.48 14.67 8.71
CA ALA A 343 -23.72 14.78 10.14
C ALA A 343 -22.84 13.81 10.95
N MET A 344 -22.68 12.58 10.48
CA MET A 344 -21.80 11.60 11.11
C MET A 344 -20.34 12.03 11.10
N TYR A 345 -19.87 12.66 10.01
CA TYR A 345 -18.53 13.23 9.95
C TYR A 345 -18.32 14.28 11.05
N TYR A 346 -19.25 15.26 11.18
CA TYR A 346 -19.14 16.33 12.15
C TYR A 346 -19.42 15.90 13.59
N ALA A 347 -20.15 14.82 13.82
CA ALA A 347 -20.43 14.30 15.15
C ALA A 347 -19.22 13.60 15.79
N ARG A 348 -18.30 13.09 14.98
CA ARG A 348 -17.18 12.26 15.43
C ARG A 348 -16.19 13.04 16.30
N ASP A 349 -15.72 12.43 17.39
CA ASP A 349 -14.63 12.93 18.20
C ASP A 349 -13.29 12.38 17.68
N ALA A 350 -12.76 13.05 16.65
CA ALA A 350 -11.51 12.66 16.02
C ALA A 350 -10.31 12.88 16.97
N LYS A 351 -10.41 13.87 17.89
CA LYS A 351 -9.36 14.16 18.86
C LYS A 351 -9.21 13.04 19.88
N ALA A 352 -10.32 12.61 20.48
CA ALA A 352 -10.26 11.54 21.49
C ALA A 352 -9.68 10.24 20.89
N LEU A 353 -10.07 9.89 19.66
CA LEU A 353 -9.53 8.72 18.96
C LEU A 353 -8.04 8.86 18.60
N LEU A 354 -7.62 10.05 18.16
CA LEU A 354 -6.20 10.31 17.86
C LEU A 354 -5.36 10.25 19.14
N ASP A 355 -5.84 10.87 20.23
CA ASP A 355 -5.15 10.88 21.53
C ASP A 355 -5.03 9.46 22.11
N TYR A 356 -6.12 8.66 22.03
CA TYR A 356 -6.09 7.23 22.40
C TYR A 356 -4.98 6.46 21.64
N ALA A 357 -4.82 6.72 20.36
CA ALA A 357 -3.80 6.07 19.53
C ALA A 357 -2.37 6.62 19.76
N GLY A 358 -2.16 7.50 20.76
CA GLY A 358 -0.87 8.09 21.14
C GLY A 358 -0.60 9.46 20.52
N GLY A 359 -1.65 10.14 20.08
CA GLY A 359 -1.62 11.52 19.56
C GLY A 359 -0.84 11.67 18.25
N PRO A 360 -0.57 12.90 17.81
CA PRO A 360 0.12 13.17 16.54
C PRO A 360 1.50 12.55 16.45
N LYS A 361 2.14 12.25 17.57
CA LYS A 361 3.46 11.61 17.62
C LYS A 361 3.42 10.21 17.04
N PHE A 362 2.41 9.40 17.37
CA PHE A 362 2.32 7.98 17.02
C PHE A 362 1.16 7.64 16.07
N ALA A 363 0.06 8.35 16.18
CA ALA A 363 -1.13 8.08 15.36
C ALA A 363 -1.11 8.81 14.01
N GLY A 364 -0.27 9.85 13.86
CA GLY A 364 -0.18 10.62 12.63
C GLY A 364 -1.01 11.91 12.66
N SER A 365 -1.61 12.29 11.54
CA SER A 365 -2.39 13.53 11.40
C SER A 365 -3.83 13.25 10.95
N TYR A 366 -4.72 14.19 11.20
CA TYR A 366 -6.07 14.13 10.63
C TYR A 366 -5.99 14.12 9.10
N ALA A 367 -6.68 13.19 8.49
CA ALA A 367 -6.70 13.08 7.04
C ALA A 367 -7.60 14.16 6.41
N THR A 368 -7.17 14.66 5.26
CA THR A 368 -7.89 15.68 4.48
C THR A 368 -8.47 15.11 3.18
N GLY A 369 -8.33 13.81 2.95
CA GLY A 369 -8.77 13.07 1.79
C GLY A 369 -8.29 11.63 1.86
N VAL A 370 -8.33 10.91 0.75
CA VAL A 370 -7.87 9.52 0.66
C VAL A 370 -6.52 9.36 -0.06
N ILE A 371 -6.01 10.41 -0.71
CA ILE A 371 -4.67 10.40 -1.26
C ILE A 371 -3.67 10.70 -0.14
N SER A 372 -2.79 9.75 0.18
CA SER A 372 -1.74 9.94 1.20
C SER A 372 -0.72 11.02 0.80
N PRO A 373 -0.22 11.83 1.75
CA PRO A 373 0.88 12.78 1.51
C PRO A 373 2.15 12.15 0.91
N LEU A 374 2.32 10.83 1.03
CA LEU A 374 3.44 10.11 0.42
C LEU A 374 3.30 9.94 -1.11
N VAL A 375 2.10 10.17 -1.67
CA VAL A 375 1.88 10.29 -3.13
C VAL A 375 2.02 11.77 -3.52
N ALA A 376 3.19 12.35 -3.24
CA ALA A 376 3.44 13.79 -3.16
C ALA A 376 2.93 14.62 -4.35
N ASP A 377 3.10 14.12 -5.58
CA ASP A 377 2.67 14.83 -6.79
C ASP A 377 1.14 14.95 -6.89
N ASP A 378 0.41 13.95 -6.40
CA ASP A 378 -1.05 13.83 -6.48
C ASP A 378 -1.76 14.32 -5.23
N TYR A 379 -1.02 14.49 -4.14
CA TYR A 379 -1.58 14.96 -2.89
C TYR A 379 -1.81 16.48 -2.90
N ALA A 380 -2.95 16.89 -2.39
CA ALA A 380 -3.18 18.24 -1.87
C ALA A 380 -4.23 18.16 -0.75
N PRO A 381 -4.04 18.86 0.38
CA PRO A 381 -5.07 18.90 1.41
C PRO A 381 -6.38 19.41 0.81
N THR A 382 -7.45 18.64 0.97
CA THR A 382 -8.78 19.15 0.57
C THR A 382 -9.25 20.19 1.58
N LYS A 383 -10.04 21.17 1.11
CA LYS A 383 -10.66 22.17 2.00
C LYS A 383 -12.06 21.76 2.42
N VAL A 384 -12.40 20.50 2.26
CA VAL A 384 -13.74 19.95 2.52
C VAL A 384 -13.79 19.28 3.88
N VAL A 385 -12.77 18.51 4.20
CA VAL A 385 -12.66 17.73 5.44
C VAL A 385 -11.29 17.94 6.08
N GLY A 386 -11.16 17.60 7.36
CA GLY A 386 -9.91 17.76 8.11
C GLY A 386 -9.52 19.22 8.35
N PRO A 387 -8.30 19.49 8.77
CA PRO A 387 -7.83 20.81 9.23
C PRO A 387 -7.94 21.96 8.20
N GLY A 388 -8.17 21.66 6.94
CA GLY A 388 -8.38 22.67 5.87
C GLY A 388 -9.82 23.15 5.76
N SER A 389 -10.76 22.48 6.38
CA SER A 389 -12.19 22.85 6.38
C SER A 389 -12.50 23.87 7.49
N PRO A 390 -13.23 24.94 7.20
CA PRO A 390 -13.61 25.93 8.22
C PRO A 390 -14.55 25.37 9.30
N ASP A 391 -15.28 24.29 9.00
CA ASP A 391 -16.22 23.63 9.92
C ASP A 391 -15.56 22.48 10.71
N PHE A 392 -14.30 22.16 10.45
CA PHE A 392 -13.60 21.08 11.13
C PHE A 392 -13.28 21.44 12.57
N MET A 393 -13.81 20.67 13.50
CA MET A 393 -13.49 20.71 14.92
C MET A 393 -13.04 19.31 15.33
N PRO A 394 -11.82 19.12 15.84
CA PRO A 394 -11.31 17.79 16.18
C PRO A 394 -12.17 17.04 17.21
N GLU A 395 -12.79 17.76 18.15
CA GLU A 395 -13.72 17.22 19.16
C GLU A 395 -15.13 16.95 18.61
N GLY A 396 -15.36 17.27 17.33
CA GLY A 396 -16.65 17.21 16.67
C GLY A 396 -17.42 18.54 16.70
N ASN A 397 -18.01 18.91 15.56
CA ASN A 397 -18.86 20.08 15.39
C ASN A 397 -20.33 19.70 15.64
N VAL A 398 -20.70 19.59 16.92
CA VAL A 398 -22.04 19.16 17.36
C VAL A 398 -23.16 20.06 16.80
N ALA A 399 -22.95 21.37 16.73
CA ALA A 399 -23.92 22.30 16.19
C ALA A 399 -24.22 22.06 14.71
N LYS A 400 -23.15 21.87 13.91
CA LYS A 400 -23.26 21.57 12.48
C LYS A 400 -23.93 20.21 12.24
N ALA A 401 -23.55 19.19 13.01
CA ALA A 401 -24.14 17.86 12.89
C ALA A 401 -25.66 17.89 13.21
N LYS A 402 -26.08 18.57 14.25
CA LYS A 402 -27.53 18.74 14.59
C LYS A 402 -28.27 19.46 13.49
N ALA A 403 -27.74 20.56 12.95
CA ALA A 403 -28.37 21.29 11.85
C ALA A 403 -28.57 20.44 10.59
N LEU A 404 -27.59 19.58 10.28
CA LEU A 404 -27.67 18.63 9.16
C LEU A 404 -28.77 17.57 9.42
N LEU A 405 -28.87 17.05 10.64
CA LEU A 405 -29.92 16.09 11.02
C LEU A 405 -31.33 16.71 10.93
N GLU A 406 -31.50 17.95 11.34
CA GLU A 406 -32.79 18.64 11.16
C GLU A 406 -33.14 18.82 9.67
N THR A 407 -32.13 19.07 8.81
CA THR A 407 -32.34 19.08 7.37
C THR A 407 -32.68 17.69 6.84
N ALA A 408 -32.01 16.65 7.30
CA ALA A 408 -32.27 15.26 6.91
C ALA A 408 -33.68 14.80 7.33
N LYS A 409 -34.18 15.25 8.46
CA LYS A 409 -35.51 14.94 8.97
C LYS A 409 -36.63 15.26 7.98
N THR A 410 -36.47 16.35 7.23
CA THR A 410 -37.43 16.76 6.19
C THR A 410 -37.10 16.23 4.82
N LYS A 411 -35.81 16.19 4.47
CA LYS A 411 -35.33 15.84 3.11
C LYS A 411 -35.31 14.33 2.88
N CYS A 412 -34.92 13.55 3.88
CA CYS A 412 -34.76 12.10 3.81
C CYS A 412 -35.17 11.44 5.16
N PRO A 413 -36.48 11.45 5.48
CA PRO A 413 -36.98 11.01 6.78
C PRO A 413 -36.65 9.56 7.12
N ALA A 414 -36.53 8.68 6.13
CA ALA A 414 -36.16 7.28 6.34
C ALA A 414 -34.74 7.15 6.88
N ASP A 415 -33.77 7.86 6.28
CA ASP A 415 -32.38 7.83 6.74
C ASP A 415 -32.20 8.54 8.07
N TYR A 416 -32.97 9.64 8.32
CA TYR A 416 -33.01 10.30 9.61
C TYR A 416 -33.50 9.34 10.70
N LYS A 417 -34.61 8.62 10.46
CA LYS A 417 -35.12 7.59 11.37
C LYS A 417 -34.09 6.50 11.61
N LYS A 418 -33.47 5.99 10.55
CA LYS A 418 -32.41 4.99 10.66
C LYS A 418 -31.30 5.49 11.58
N ALA A 419 -30.83 6.72 11.42
CA ALA A 419 -29.77 7.29 12.24
C ALA A 419 -30.16 7.51 13.71
N THR A 420 -31.41 7.95 13.99
CA THR A 420 -31.83 8.39 15.33
C THR A 420 -32.61 7.35 16.12
N GLU A 421 -33.27 6.41 15.44
CA GLU A 421 -34.13 5.39 16.09
C GLU A 421 -33.56 3.97 15.91
N ASP A 422 -33.31 3.56 14.67
CA ASP A 422 -32.94 2.18 14.35
C ASP A 422 -31.45 1.87 14.61
N GLY A 423 -30.57 2.83 14.40
CA GLY A 423 -29.12 2.75 14.59
C GLY A 423 -28.34 2.39 13.33
N ILE A 424 -27.23 3.12 13.09
CA ILE A 424 -26.28 2.91 12.00
C ILE A 424 -25.28 1.81 12.39
N THR A 425 -25.11 0.81 11.53
CA THR A 425 -24.25 -0.34 11.80
C THR A 425 -22.87 -0.18 11.17
N PHE A 426 -21.82 -0.30 11.99
CA PHE A 426 -20.43 -0.30 11.56
C PHE A 426 -19.91 -1.73 11.43
N ASP A 427 -19.34 -2.05 10.28
CA ASP A 427 -18.45 -3.20 10.13
C ASP A 427 -17.07 -2.86 10.65
N VAL A 428 -16.60 -3.58 11.67
CA VAL A 428 -15.30 -3.38 12.29
C VAL A 428 -14.56 -4.70 12.45
N ARG A 429 -13.24 -4.68 12.24
CA ARG A 429 -12.40 -5.85 12.51
C ARG A 429 -12.20 -6.00 14.02
N GLN A 430 -12.33 -7.22 14.53
CA GLN A 430 -11.96 -7.49 15.92
C GLN A 430 -10.48 -7.16 16.16
N SER A 431 -10.21 -6.39 17.21
CA SER A 431 -8.85 -6.01 17.63
C SER A 431 -8.83 -5.75 19.13
N ALA A 432 -7.66 -5.78 19.75
CA ALA A 432 -7.48 -5.46 21.17
C ALA A 432 -7.97 -4.05 21.54
N THR A 433 -7.82 -3.08 20.61
CA THR A 433 -8.18 -1.67 20.83
C THR A 433 -9.67 -1.37 20.62
N LEU A 434 -10.44 -2.32 20.10
CA LEU A 434 -11.84 -2.07 19.74
C LEU A 434 -12.71 -1.79 20.95
N ASN A 435 -12.50 -2.52 22.06
CA ASN A 435 -13.26 -2.33 23.29
C ASN A 435 -13.10 -0.93 23.90
N ASP A 436 -11.97 -0.27 23.66
CA ASP A 436 -11.70 1.08 24.14
C ASP A 436 -12.23 2.15 23.18
N THR A 437 -12.20 1.89 21.88
CA THR A 437 -12.62 2.86 20.87
C THR A 437 -14.11 2.89 20.62
N ILE A 438 -14.84 1.80 20.85
CA ILE A 438 -16.30 1.75 20.76
C ILE A 438 -16.96 2.79 21.69
N PRO A 439 -16.67 2.85 23.01
CA PRO A 439 -17.27 3.83 23.91
C PRO A 439 -17.01 5.28 23.49
N ILE A 440 -15.83 5.58 22.96
CA ILE A 440 -15.49 6.93 22.46
C ILE A 440 -16.42 7.31 21.29
N ASN A 441 -16.61 6.40 20.33
CA ASN A 441 -17.50 6.64 19.19
C ASN A 441 -18.97 6.74 19.62
N GLU A 442 -19.45 5.85 20.50
CA GLU A 442 -20.82 5.89 21.03
C GLU A 442 -21.13 7.21 21.72
N ALA A 443 -20.23 7.67 22.61
CA ALA A 443 -20.37 8.95 23.28
C ALA A 443 -20.41 10.13 22.28
N ALA A 444 -19.55 10.10 21.24
CA ALA A 444 -19.50 11.13 20.23
C ALA A 444 -20.82 11.24 19.44
N TYR A 445 -21.36 10.14 18.96
CA TYR A 445 -22.60 10.10 18.18
C TYR A 445 -23.84 10.38 19.04
N ALA A 446 -23.84 9.93 20.29
CA ALA A 446 -24.93 10.20 21.24
C ALA A 446 -25.13 11.71 21.50
N ARG A 447 -24.07 12.54 21.44
CA ARG A 447 -24.16 14.01 21.60
C ARG A 447 -25.13 14.69 20.62
N VAL A 448 -25.34 14.04 19.47
CA VAL A 448 -26.21 14.55 18.40
C VAL A 448 -27.46 13.69 18.19
N GLY A 449 -27.68 12.67 19.01
CA GLY A 449 -28.83 11.78 18.94
C GLY A 449 -28.72 10.67 17.90
N ILE A 450 -27.53 10.44 17.33
CA ILE A 450 -27.28 9.31 16.42
C ILE A 450 -27.04 8.06 17.25
N LYS A 451 -27.74 6.97 16.90
CA LYS A 451 -27.50 5.63 17.45
C LYS A 451 -26.58 4.82 16.56
N VAL A 452 -25.65 4.10 17.16
CA VAL A 452 -24.70 3.24 16.44
C VAL A 452 -24.76 1.80 16.93
N LYS A 453 -24.42 0.87 16.03
CA LYS A 453 -24.33 -0.57 16.27
C LYS A 453 -23.02 -1.09 15.71
N TRP A 454 -22.52 -2.20 16.23
CA TRP A 454 -21.22 -2.77 15.85
C TRP A 454 -21.39 -4.19 15.34
N ASN A 455 -20.99 -4.42 14.10
CA ASN A 455 -20.82 -5.75 13.54
C ASN A 455 -19.33 -6.10 13.64
N ILE A 456 -18.95 -6.80 14.73
CA ILE A 456 -17.57 -7.16 15.01
C ILE A 456 -17.22 -8.45 14.26
N ILE A 457 -16.28 -8.37 13.33
CA ILE A 457 -15.89 -9.45 12.43
C ILE A 457 -14.54 -9.99 12.89
N SER A 458 -14.53 -11.22 13.39
CA SER A 458 -13.34 -11.90 13.93
C SER A 458 -12.48 -12.57 12.86
N SER A 459 -13.03 -12.88 11.68
CA SER A 459 -12.30 -13.50 10.57
C SER A 459 -12.92 -13.12 9.23
N GLY A 460 -12.13 -13.10 8.17
CA GLY A 460 -12.62 -12.80 6.82
C GLY A 460 -13.17 -11.38 6.68
N TYR A 461 -12.58 -10.41 7.38
CA TYR A 461 -13.06 -9.03 7.40
C TYR A 461 -13.24 -8.46 5.99
N TYR A 462 -12.19 -8.48 5.18
CA TYR A 462 -12.24 -7.92 3.83
C TYR A 462 -13.21 -8.68 2.90
N SER A 463 -13.29 -10.00 2.99
CA SER A 463 -14.27 -10.78 2.23
C SER A 463 -15.73 -10.48 2.62
N THR A 464 -15.95 -9.94 3.83
CA THR A 464 -17.27 -9.50 4.27
C THR A 464 -17.58 -8.10 3.76
N ILE A 465 -16.69 -7.12 3.98
CA ILE A 465 -16.98 -5.73 3.62
C ILE A 465 -16.91 -5.46 2.10
N MET A 466 -16.20 -6.30 1.35
CA MET A 466 -16.15 -6.24 -0.13
C MET A 466 -17.32 -6.96 -0.80
N ASP A 467 -18.13 -7.71 -0.06
CA ASP A 467 -19.33 -8.35 -0.56
C ASP A 467 -20.54 -7.41 -0.34
N PRO A 468 -21.11 -6.82 -1.40
CA PRO A 468 -22.24 -5.88 -1.26
C PRO A 468 -23.46 -6.45 -0.54
N ALA A 469 -23.62 -7.79 -0.53
CA ALA A 469 -24.73 -8.46 0.15
C ALA A 469 -24.51 -8.60 1.67
N LYS A 470 -23.25 -8.53 2.13
CA LYS A 470 -22.88 -8.70 3.54
C LYS A 470 -22.55 -7.37 4.23
N GLN A 471 -22.01 -6.42 3.45
CA GLN A 471 -21.60 -5.11 3.93
C GLN A 471 -22.75 -4.38 4.63
N LYS A 472 -22.47 -3.77 5.78
CA LYS A 472 -23.42 -2.93 6.52
C LYS A 472 -23.35 -1.46 6.07
N ASP A 473 -23.75 -0.54 6.95
CA ASP A 473 -23.88 0.87 6.60
C ASP A 473 -22.55 1.59 6.47
N ILE A 474 -21.59 1.22 7.30
CA ILE A 474 -20.25 1.83 7.32
C ILE A 474 -19.20 0.72 7.50
N SER A 475 -18.13 0.77 6.70
CA SER A 475 -17.00 -0.14 6.83
C SER A 475 -15.74 0.63 7.19
N ALA A 476 -15.05 0.22 8.27
CA ALA A 476 -13.75 0.78 8.64
C ALA A 476 -12.65 0.21 7.73
N SER A 477 -11.85 1.05 7.12
CA SER A 477 -10.80 0.60 6.20
C SER A 477 -9.65 1.60 6.08
N GLY A 478 -8.65 1.22 5.29
CA GLY A 478 -7.55 2.07 4.87
C GLY A 478 -7.08 1.68 3.48
N TRP A 479 -6.48 2.62 2.77
CA TRP A 479 -5.91 2.38 1.46
C TRP A 479 -4.57 3.09 1.30
N GLY A 480 -3.57 2.35 0.84
CA GLY A 480 -2.30 2.89 0.38
C GLY A 480 -2.22 2.80 -1.13
N ALA A 481 -1.62 3.79 -1.77
CA ALA A 481 -1.38 3.71 -3.21
C ALA A 481 -0.46 2.52 -3.53
N ASP A 482 -0.82 1.70 -4.52
CA ASP A 482 -0.01 0.56 -4.94
C ASP A 482 1.33 0.99 -5.56
N TRP A 483 1.35 2.20 -6.11
CA TRP A 483 2.57 2.92 -6.53
C TRP A 483 2.35 4.43 -6.42
N ALA A 484 3.40 5.21 -6.65
CA ALA A 484 3.39 6.66 -6.47
C ALA A 484 2.53 7.40 -7.51
N ASN A 485 1.27 6.99 -7.67
CA ASN A 485 0.25 7.60 -8.52
C ASN A 485 -1.15 7.31 -7.96
N ALA A 486 -1.98 8.33 -7.83
CA ALA A 486 -3.35 8.19 -7.35
C ALA A 486 -4.30 7.51 -8.37
N SER A 487 -3.78 7.08 -9.52
CA SER A 487 -4.43 6.12 -10.43
C SER A 487 -4.75 4.78 -9.74
N THR A 488 -4.08 4.48 -8.62
CA THR A 488 -4.32 3.30 -7.80
C THR A 488 -5.07 3.62 -6.48
N VAL A 489 -5.54 4.85 -6.33
CA VAL A 489 -6.33 5.28 -5.17
C VAL A 489 -7.76 5.63 -5.60
N ILE A 490 -7.91 6.68 -6.37
CA ILE A 490 -9.23 7.22 -6.71
C ILE A 490 -10.09 6.22 -7.52
N PRO A 491 -9.57 5.57 -8.58
CA PRO A 491 -10.35 4.55 -9.30
C PRO A 491 -10.69 3.34 -8.44
N GLU A 492 -9.74 2.85 -7.63
CA GLU A 492 -9.92 1.67 -6.81
C GLU A 492 -11.01 1.85 -5.75
N LEU A 493 -11.09 3.05 -5.17
CA LEU A 493 -12.01 3.35 -4.09
C LEU A 493 -13.40 3.80 -4.56
N PHE A 494 -13.52 4.34 -5.78
CA PHE A 494 -14.76 5.04 -6.17
C PHE A 494 -15.30 4.69 -7.56
N ALA A 495 -14.53 4.09 -8.46
CA ALA A 495 -15.02 3.76 -9.80
C ALA A 495 -15.73 2.40 -9.83
N SER A 496 -16.62 2.17 -10.81
CA SER A 496 -17.32 0.90 -11.00
C SER A 496 -16.41 -0.29 -11.32
N PHE A 497 -15.24 0.02 -11.86
CA PHE A 497 -14.22 -0.98 -12.19
C PHE A 497 -13.13 -1.10 -11.11
N GLY A 498 -13.24 -0.34 -10.01
CA GLY A 498 -12.31 -0.38 -8.90
C GLY A 498 -12.47 -1.65 -8.06
N GLY A 499 -11.35 -2.22 -7.64
CA GLY A 499 -11.33 -3.46 -6.87
C GLY A 499 -11.74 -3.29 -5.41
N PHE A 500 -11.85 -2.04 -4.92
CA PHE A 500 -12.07 -1.77 -3.49
C PHE A 500 -13.11 -0.67 -3.23
N ASN A 501 -14.13 -0.56 -4.09
CA ASN A 501 -15.20 0.42 -3.92
C ASN A 501 -16.18 -0.01 -2.83
N LEU A 502 -15.81 0.23 -1.58
CA LEU A 502 -16.67 -0.03 -0.42
C LEU A 502 -17.83 0.98 -0.29
N SER A 503 -17.79 2.08 -1.04
CA SER A 503 -18.79 3.14 -0.91
C SER A 503 -20.11 2.81 -1.61
N GLN A 504 -20.17 1.81 -2.50
CA GLN A 504 -21.38 1.45 -3.25
C GLN A 504 -22.07 2.68 -3.86
N ASN A 505 -21.28 3.63 -4.36
CA ASN A 505 -21.68 4.99 -4.70
C ASN A 505 -22.31 5.15 -6.11
N SER A 506 -22.53 4.06 -6.84
CA SER A 506 -23.04 4.09 -8.21
C SER A 506 -24.41 4.77 -8.35
N ASP A 507 -25.22 4.73 -7.30
CA ASP A 507 -26.57 5.31 -7.28
C ASP A 507 -26.60 6.80 -6.87
N ASP A 508 -25.43 7.39 -6.50
CA ASP A 508 -25.31 8.81 -6.20
C ASP A 508 -25.48 9.66 -7.48
N PRO A 509 -26.29 10.73 -7.47
CA PRO A 509 -26.53 11.57 -8.63
C PRO A 509 -25.26 12.17 -9.27
N ASN A 510 -24.18 12.33 -8.48
CA ASN A 510 -22.90 12.88 -8.94
C ASN A 510 -21.96 11.80 -9.51
N TYR A 511 -22.28 10.52 -9.30
CA TYR A 511 -21.38 9.41 -9.61
C TYR A 511 -20.92 9.38 -11.05
N LYS A 512 -21.87 9.40 -12.01
CA LYS A 512 -21.53 9.30 -13.43
C LYS A 512 -20.56 10.39 -13.89
N LYS A 513 -20.78 11.62 -13.45
CA LYS A 513 -19.91 12.77 -13.77
C LYS A 513 -18.50 12.60 -13.17
N PHE A 514 -18.44 12.04 -11.98
CA PHE A 514 -17.18 11.72 -11.30
C PHE A 514 -16.43 10.63 -12.06
N GLU A 515 -17.08 9.52 -12.40
CA GLU A 515 -16.46 8.41 -13.13
C GLU A 515 -15.98 8.81 -14.54
N ASP A 516 -16.71 9.67 -15.25
CA ASP A 516 -16.26 10.23 -16.52
C ASP A 516 -14.93 11.00 -16.37
N LYS A 517 -14.77 11.77 -15.28
CA LYS A 517 -13.51 12.47 -14.94
C LYS A 517 -12.40 11.51 -14.52
N VAL A 518 -12.71 10.45 -13.79
CA VAL A 518 -11.76 9.37 -13.46
C VAL A 518 -11.22 8.74 -14.74
N ASN A 519 -12.11 8.38 -15.66
CA ASN A 519 -11.74 7.82 -16.97
C ASN A 519 -10.88 8.77 -17.81
N LEU A 520 -11.11 10.08 -17.72
CA LEU A 520 -10.29 11.08 -18.39
C LEU A 520 -8.89 11.17 -17.74
N ALA A 521 -8.82 11.17 -16.41
CA ALA A 521 -7.55 11.20 -15.68
C ALA A 521 -6.69 9.95 -15.98
N MET A 522 -7.31 8.76 -16.03
CA MET A 522 -6.63 7.50 -16.40
C MET A 522 -6.02 7.54 -17.81
N LYS A 523 -6.62 8.28 -18.74
CA LYS A 523 -6.13 8.43 -20.12
C LYS A 523 -5.10 9.56 -20.27
N THR A 524 -4.94 10.42 -19.26
CA THR A 524 -4.07 11.60 -19.32
C THR A 524 -2.62 11.19 -19.08
N THR A 525 -1.77 11.26 -20.11
CA THR A 525 -0.34 10.93 -20.05
C THR A 525 0.55 12.06 -19.56
N ASP A 526 0.08 13.31 -19.65
CA ASP A 526 0.76 14.46 -19.03
C ASP A 526 0.63 14.36 -17.50
N ARG A 527 1.70 14.00 -16.84
CA ARG A 527 1.71 13.69 -15.39
C ARG A 527 1.28 14.88 -14.52
N LYS A 528 1.62 16.11 -14.89
CA LYS A 528 1.22 17.31 -14.14
C LYS A 528 -0.28 17.57 -14.24
N LYS A 529 -0.85 17.43 -15.44
CA LYS A 529 -2.31 17.53 -15.65
C LYS A 529 -3.05 16.40 -14.93
N GLN A 530 -2.55 15.18 -15.03
CA GLN A 530 -3.11 14.03 -14.35
C GLN A 530 -3.13 14.24 -12.84
N ALA A 531 -2.02 14.69 -12.24
CA ALA A 531 -1.92 14.99 -10.81
C ALA A 531 -2.93 16.05 -10.36
N ALA A 532 -3.11 17.11 -11.15
CA ALA A 532 -4.12 18.14 -10.87
C ALA A 532 -5.55 17.55 -10.89
N MET A 533 -5.83 16.61 -11.79
CA MET A 533 -7.14 15.92 -11.85
C MET A 533 -7.37 15.03 -10.63
N TRP A 534 -6.36 14.29 -10.17
CA TRP A 534 -6.47 13.46 -8.97
C TRP A 534 -6.77 14.29 -7.72
N LYS A 535 -6.09 15.44 -7.52
CA LYS A 535 -6.38 16.39 -6.43
C LYS A 535 -7.82 16.89 -6.45
N GLN A 536 -8.35 17.18 -7.63
CA GLN A 536 -9.75 17.61 -7.77
C GLN A 536 -10.74 16.48 -7.47
N LEU A 537 -10.44 15.27 -7.92
CA LEU A 537 -11.28 14.10 -7.71
C LEU A 537 -11.31 13.68 -6.23
N ASP A 538 -10.18 13.77 -5.51
CA ASP A 538 -10.16 13.55 -4.07
C ASP A 538 -11.09 14.55 -3.35
N ALA A 539 -10.96 15.85 -3.65
CA ALA A 539 -11.85 16.87 -3.09
C ALA A 539 -13.33 16.66 -3.47
N GLU A 540 -13.62 16.15 -4.67
CA GLU A 540 -14.98 15.88 -5.13
C GLU A 540 -15.58 14.67 -4.40
N ALA A 541 -14.82 13.60 -4.19
CA ALA A 541 -15.24 12.46 -3.38
C ALA A 541 -15.56 12.88 -1.94
N MET A 542 -14.71 13.73 -1.34
CA MET A 542 -14.97 14.28 -0.01
C MET A 542 -16.25 15.14 0.05
N LYS A 543 -16.53 15.96 -0.98
CA LYS A 543 -17.76 16.77 -1.07
C LYS A 543 -19.04 15.92 -1.11
N ASN A 544 -18.95 14.72 -1.64
CA ASN A 544 -20.08 13.79 -1.68
C ASN A 544 -20.20 12.96 -0.39
N PHE A 545 -19.27 13.04 0.53
CA PHE A 545 -19.20 12.21 1.74
C PHE A 545 -19.43 10.72 1.44
N TRP A 546 -18.72 10.21 0.42
CA TRP A 546 -18.72 8.77 0.15
C TRP A 546 -17.85 8.02 1.14
N VAL A 547 -16.84 8.71 1.68
CA VAL A 547 -16.00 8.25 2.77
C VAL A 547 -15.83 9.34 3.82
N LEU A 548 -15.49 8.94 5.04
CA LEU A 548 -15.05 9.78 6.14
C LEU A 548 -13.56 9.50 6.38
N PRO A 549 -12.63 10.32 5.85
CA PRO A 549 -11.22 10.13 6.13
C PRO A 549 -10.93 10.44 7.61
N THR A 550 -10.06 9.63 8.22
CA THR A 550 -9.77 9.74 9.66
C THR A 550 -8.36 10.21 9.92
N THR A 551 -7.37 9.43 9.49
CA THR A 551 -5.96 9.73 9.74
C THR A 551 -5.07 9.37 8.55
N PHE A 552 -4.01 10.16 8.35
CA PHE A 552 -2.79 9.72 7.69
C PHE A 552 -1.89 9.18 8.79
N GLY A 553 -1.70 7.87 8.80
CA GLY A 553 -1.10 7.13 9.89
C GLY A 553 0.41 7.29 10.02
N LYS A 554 0.94 6.70 11.08
CA LYS A 554 2.37 6.47 11.27
C LYS A 554 2.64 5.02 11.62
N ALA A 555 3.73 4.48 11.07
CA ALA A 555 4.26 3.17 11.39
C ALA A 555 5.43 3.29 12.36
N GLN A 556 5.37 2.56 13.45
CA GLN A 556 6.47 2.42 14.41
C GLN A 556 7.08 1.04 14.23
N GLU A 557 8.41 1.01 14.12
CA GLU A 557 9.17 -0.22 14.02
C GLU A 557 10.21 -0.27 15.13
N VAL A 558 10.41 -1.44 15.72
CA VAL A 558 11.36 -1.68 16.80
C VAL A 558 12.11 -2.99 16.60
N TRP A 559 13.40 -3.02 16.98
CA TRP A 559 14.26 -4.18 16.70
C TRP A 559 15.38 -4.35 17.72
N GLY A 560 16.02 -5.52 17.70
CA GLY A 560 17.13 -5.91 18.56
C GLY A 560 18.45 -5.22 18.21
N SER A 561 19.35 -5.15 19.15
CA SER A 561 20.59 -4.32 19.11
C SER A 561 21.58 -4.74 18.03
N GLN A 562 21.55 -6.00 17.57
CA GLN A 562 22.46 -6.49 16.55
C GLN A 562 21.97 -6.25 15.11
N LEU A 563 20.74 -5.76 14.91
CA LEU A 563 20.27 -5.44 13.56
C LEU A 563 20.81 -4.07 13.10
N ALA A 564 21.35 -4.05 11.91
CA ALA A 564 21.93 -2.86 11.28
C ALA A 564 21.29 -2.57 9.92
N ASN A 565 21.41 -1.30 9.49
CA ASN A 565 20.87 -0.78 8.23
C ASN A 565 19.34 -0.94 8.12
N VAL A 566 18.66 -0.86 9.24
CA VAL A 566 17.20 -0.82 9.26
C VAL A 566 16.76 0.58 8.86
N PHE A 567 16.07 0.71 7.74
CA PHE A 567 15.51 1.98 7.26
C PHE A 567 14.13 1.78 6.64
N PHE A 568 13.30 2.81 6.72
CA PHE A 568 11.97 2.79 6.15
C PHE A 568 12.03 2.87 4.62
N TRP A 569 11.33 1.95 3.95
CA TRP A 569 11.24 1.89 2.51
C TRP A 569 9.86 2.37 2.05
N VAL A 570 9.82 3.64 1.68
CA VAL A 570 8.59 4.40 1.44
C VAL A 570 7.55 3.68 0.56
N PRO A 571 7.89 3.12 -0.63
CA PRO A 571 6.87 2.53 -1.50
C PRO A 571 6.25 1.24 -0.96
N GLN A 572 6.88 0.63 0.03
CA GLN A 572 6.37 -0.58 0.66
C GLN A 572 5.72 -0.31 2.03
N GLY A 573 5.86 0.91 2.59
CA GLY A 573 5.37 1.25 3.92
C GLY A 573 6.01 0.44 5.06
N ASN A 574 7.16 -0.17 4.80
CA ASN A 574 7.81 -1.12 5.70
C ASN A 574 9.34 -0.93 5.67
N PRO A 575 10.11 -1.56 6.58
CA PRO A 575 11.55 -1.62 6.45
C PRO A 575 12.01 -2.32 5.16
N ALA A 576 13.14 -1.90 4.61
CA ALA A 576 13.80 -2.60 3.51
C ALA A 576 14.45 -3.90 4.03
N TYR A 577 13.63 -4.92 4.32
CA TYR A 577 14.04 -6.15 5.01
C TYR A 577 15.27 -6.82 4.40
N GLY A 578 15.37 -6.86 3.07
CA GLY A 578 16.52 -7.44 2.35
C GLY A 578 17.82 -6.64 2.43
N LYS A 579 17.82 -5.49 3.14
CA LYS A 579 19.00 -4.66 3.39
C LYS A 579 19.51 -4.77 4.82
N ILE A 580 18.80 -5.46 5.68
CA ILE A 580 19.18 -5.67 7.08
C ILE A 580 20.30 -6.70 7.15
N TRP A 581 21.34 -6.42 7.94
CA TRP A 581 22.37 -7.37 8.32
C TRP A 581 22.56 -7.43 9.83
N ILE A 582 23.26 -8.46 10.29
CA ILE A 582 23.53 -8.72 11.71
C ILE A 582 24.96 -8.29 12.03
N ASN A 583 25.10 -7.41 13.02
CA ASN A 583 26.39 -7.02 13.60
C ASN A 583 26.75 -8.03 14.70
N ASN A 584 27.53 -9.04 14.36
CA ASN A 584 28.11 -9.98 15.33
C ASN A 584 29.35 -9.38 15.99
#